data_7ef999ecd15a99f025f3c9d33a875ba1
#
_entry.id   7ef999ecd15a99f025f3c9d33a875ba1
#
_cell.length_a   1.000
_cell.length_b   1.000
_cell.length_c   1.000
_cell.angle_alpha   90.00
_cell.angle_beta   90.00
_cell.angle_gamma   90.00
#
_symmetry.space_group_name_H-M   'P 1'
#
loop_
_entity.id
_entity.type
_entity.pdbx_description
1 polymer ?
#
loop_
_entity_poly.entity_id
_entity_poly.type
_entity_poly.pdbx_seq_one_letter_code
_entity_poly.pdbx_strand_id
1 'polypeptide(L)'
;MPDEDLYPSRIGGTEQIIQRKDPVVYGDTQPEVAHTLNTSQLYSYDENGYIVLPEHMPDMVTPLQDEINLLKRSMVNHDELITEPDSKAIRSIFSPNVFSKLIDRFSRHPGLLNIARQLLGSDVYITQARVNVKPAFNGRSFAWHSDFETWHVEDGMPRMRALTAWIMLNENNEYNGPLYVIPGSHKEFVSCAGTTENKNYDKSLRKQEA
;
A
#
# COMPACT_ATOMS: atom_id res chain seq x y z
N MET A 1 12.95 14.33 26.25
CA MET A 1 13.93 14.19 25.14
C MET A 1 13.10 14.04 23.89
N PRO A 2 13.43 14.64 22.76
CA PRO A 2 12.74 14.28 21.53
C PRO A 2 12.91 12.78 21.34
N ASP A 3 11.83 12.08 21.01
CA ASP A 3 11.88 10.64 20.72
C ASP A 3 12.91 10.44 19.62
N GLU A 4 13.86 9.52 19.86
CA GLU A 4 14.87 9.17 18.88
C GLU A 4 14.19 8.58 17.64
N ASP A 5 14.56 9.10 16.47
CA ASP A 5 14.06 8.53 15.21
C ASP A 5 14.56 7.10 15.05
N LEU A 6 13.65 6.13 15.11
CA LEU A 6 13.98 4.72 15.06
C LEU A 6 14.34 4.25 13.65
N TYR A 7 13.97 5.00 12.63
CA TYR A 7 14.10 4.67 11.22
C TYR A 7 14.70 5.84 10.43
N PRO A 8 15.92 6.28 10.77
CA PRO A 8 16.53 7.43 10.12
C PRO A 8 16.70 7.18 8.62
N SER A 9 16.24 8.12 7.82
CA SER A 9 16.34 8.08 6.37
C SER A 9 16.76 9.42 5.79
N ARG A 10 17.11 9.47 4.49
CA ARG A 10 17.66 10.67 3.85
C ARG A 10 18.92 11.20 4.53
N ILE A 11 19.61 10.34 5.27
CA ILE A 11 20.90 10.66 5.89
C ILE A 11 21.99 10.76 4.82
N GLY A 12 22.97 11.62 5.04
CA GLY A 12 24.17 11.65 4.19
C GLY A 12 24.98 10.37 4.38
N GLY A 13 25.46 9.78 3.27
CA GLY A 13 26.31 8.58 3.32
C GLY A 13 25.75 7.38 2.56
N THR A 14 26.03 6.18 3.06
CA THR A 14 25.55 4.92 2.47
C THR A 14 24.24 4.48 3.11
N GLU A 15 23.41 3.81 2.33
CA GLU A 15 22.20 3.16 2.80
C GLU A 15 22.49 2.16 3.94
N GLN A 16 21.57 2.06 4.87
CA GLN A 16 21.65 1.14 6.01
C GLN A 16 20.42 0.24 6.03
N ILE A 17 20.64 -1.03 6.34
CA ILE A 17 19.57 -1.97 6.63
C ILE A 17 19.38 -1.99 8.15
N ILE A 18 18.20 -1.68 8.61
CA ILE A 18 17.84 -1.60 10.02
C ILE A 18 16.75 -2.62 10.27
N GLN A 19 16.92 -3.46 11.29
CA GLN A 19 15.88 -4.40 11.68
C GLN A 19 14.65 -3.64 12.18
N ARG A 20 13.45 -4.07 11.76
CA ARG A 20 12.19 -3.50 12.21
C ARG A 20 12.14 -3.41 13.73
N LYS A 21 11.74 -2.27 14.26
CA LYS A 21 11.62 -2.01 15.71
C LYS A 21 10.19 -2.16 16.22
N ASP A 22 9.23 -2.09 15.31
CA ASP A 22 7.81 -2.19 15.64
C ASP A 22 7.29 -3.62 15.46
N PRO A 23 6.31 -4.06 16.24
CA PRO A 23 5.59 -5.30 15.97
C PRO A 23 5.00 -5.31 14.55
N VAL A 24 4.89 -6.48 13.95
CA VAL A 24 4.17 -6.67 12.68
C VAL A 24 2.67 -6.77 12.94
N VAL A 25 2.32 -7.54 13.96
CA VAL A 25 0.93 -7.74 14.42
C VAL A 25 0.82 -7.22 15.84
N TYR A 26 -0.15 -6.35 16.08
CA TYR A 26 -0.40 -5.71 17.37
C TYR A 26 -1.58 -6.33 18.13
N GLY A 27 -2.51 -6.95 17.43
CA GLY A 27 -3.71 -7.54 18.03
C GLY A 27 -3.71 -9.06 17.94
N ASP A 28 -4.63 -9.67 18.66
CA ASP A 28 -4.84 -11.11 18.74
C ASP A 28 -6.01 -11.57 17.87
N THR A 29 -6.26 -12.88 17.89
CA THR A 29 -7.47 -13.47 17.31
C THR A 29 -8.72 -12.96 18.02
N GLN A 30 -9.72 -12.62 17.23
CA GLN A 30 -11.02 -12.10 17.70
C GLN A 30 -12.16 -12.91 17.05
N PRO A 31 -12.39 -14.16 17.49
CA PRO A 31 -13.31 -15.07 16.82
C PRO A 31 -14.79 -14.58 16.86
N GLU A 32 -15.11 -13.70 17.80
CA GLU A 32 -16.43 -13.06 17.92
C GLU A 32 -16.64 -11.89 16.96
N VAL A 33 -15.56 -11.39 16.34
CA VAL A 33 -15.62 -10.27 15.38
C VAL A 33 -15.55 -10.82 13.96
N ALA A 34 -16.60 -10.59 13.20
CA ALA A 34 -16.66 -11.03 11.81
C ALA A 34 -15.52 -10.43 10.96
N HIS A 35 -15.06 -11.18 9.99
CA HIS A 35 -14.01 -10.75 9.05
C HIS A 35 -12.64 -10.44 9.69
N THR A 36 -12.30 -11.11 10.79
CA THR A 36 -10.95 -11.06 11.35
C THR A 36 -10.13 -12.27 10.90
N LEU A 37 -8.83 -12.15 11.01
CA LEU A 37 -7.88 -13.23 10.69
C LEU A 37 -7.83 -14.23 11.85
N ASN A 38 -7.74 -15.51 11.53
CA ASN A 38 -7.48 -16.56 12.50
C ASN A 38 -5.99 -16.65 12.86
N THR A 39 -5.65 -17.49 13.85
CA THR A 39 -4.27 -17.64 14.34
C THR A 39 -3.27 -17.99 13.24
N SER A 40 -3.62 -18.91 12.34
CA SER A 40 -2.73 -19.32 11.24
C SER A 40 -2.51 -18.17 10.24
N GLN A 41 -3.54 -17.39 9.97
CA GLN A 41 -3.46 -16.23 9.09
C GLN A 41 -2.63 -15.10 9.71
N LEU A 42 -2.79 -14.84 11.00
CA LEU A 42 -1.97 -13.87 11.74
C LEU A 42 -0.50 -14.27 11.73
N TYR A 43 -0.22 -15.54 12.01
CA TYR A 43 1.13 -16.06 11.94
C TYR A 43 1.73 -15.93 10.53
N SER A 44 0.97 -16.29 9.50
CA SER A 44 1.43 -16.15 8.11
C SER A 44 1.71 -14.70 7.74
N TYR A 45 0.88 -13.77 8.20
CA TYR A 45 1.10 -12.33 7.99
C TYR A 45 2.34 -11.83 8.72
N ASP A 46 2.55 -12.25 9.97
CA ASP A 46 3.72 -11.89 10.75
C ASP A 46 5.03 -12.37 10.10
N GLU A 47 5.03 -13.60 9.58
CA GLU A 47 6.20 -14.18 8.93
C GLU A 47 6.50 -13.60 7.55
N ASN A 48 5.46 -13.38 6.73
CA ASN A 48 5.64 -13.02 5.33
C ASN A 48 5.48 -11.52 5.05
N GLY A 49 4.80 -10.75 5.92
CA GLY A 49 4.48 -9.33 5.73
C GLY A 49 3.29 -9.08 4.81
N TYR A 50 2.65 -10.12 4.33
CA TYR A 50 1.43 -10.04 3.54
C TYR A 50 0.55 -11.27 3.73
N ILE A 51 -0.71 -11.14 3.38
CA ILE A 51 -1.65 -12.24 3.27
C ILE A 51 -2.53 -12.04 2.05
N VAL A 52 -2.81 -13.12 1.33
CA VAL A 52 -3.79 -13.13 0.22
C VAL A 52 -5.07 -13.75 0.74
N LEU A 53 -6.18 -13.06 0.52
CA LEU A 53 -7.52 -13.51 0.89
C LEU A 53 -8.35 -13.72 -0.38
N PRO A 54 -8.30 -14.91 -1.00
CA PRO A 54 -9.04 -15.19 -2.22
C PRO A 54 -10.54 -15.03 -1.98
N GLU A 55 -11.24 -14.50 -2.97
CA GLU A 55 -12.71 -14.35 -2.96
C GLU A 55 -13.28 -13.64 -1.73
N HIS A 56 -12.48 -12.77 -1.10
CA HIS A 56 -12.87 -12.13 0.15
C HIS A 56 -14.10 -11.21 0.00
N MET A 57 -14.22 -10.51 -1.12
CA MET A 57 -15.35 -9.61 -1.41
C MET A 57 -15.69 -9.59 -2.92
N PRO A 58 -16.07 -10.72 -3.50
CA PRO A 58 -16.24 -10.84 -4.96
C PRO A 58 -17.36 -9.92 -5.49
N ASP A 59 -18.42 -9.72 -4.72
CA ASP A 59 -19.57 -8.90 -5.11
C ASP A 59 -19.23 -7.41 -5.27
N MET A 60 -18.09 -6.97 -4.74
CA MET A 60 -17.64 -5.57 -4.85
C MET A 60 -16.82 -5.28 -6.11
N VAL A 61 -16.34 -6.30 -6.80
CA VAL A 61 -15.43 -6.12 -7.96
C VAL A 61 -16.10 -5.34 -9.08
N THR A 62 -17.24 -5.78 -9.57
CA THR A 62 -17.97 -5.11 -10.67
C THR A 62 -18.40 -3.68 -10.29
N PRO A 63 -19.05 -3.45 -9.14
CA PRO A 63 -19.38 -2.09 -8.73
C PRO A 63 -18.18 -1.15 -8.65
N LEU A 64 -17.03 -1.62 -8.15
CA LEU A 64 -15.81 -0.82 -8.09
C LEU A 64 -15.22 -0.54 -9.48
N GLN A 65 -15.23 -1.52 -10.38
CA GLN A 65 -14.80 -1.32 -11.76
C GLN A 65 -15.63 -0.25 -12.46
N ASP A 66 -16.95 -0.32 -12.34
CA ASP A 66 -17.88 0.66 -12.96
C ASP A 66 -17.65 2.06 -12.39
N GLU A 67 -17.51 2.18 -11.09
CA GLU A 67 -17.24 3.45 -10.41
C GLU A 67 -15.89 4.05 -10.82
N ILE A 68 -14.85 3.24 -10.91
CA ILE A 68 -13.53 3.69 -11.38
C ILE A 68 -13.60 4.16 -12.83
N ASN A 69 -14.36 3.47 -13.69
CA ASN A 69 -14.56 3.91 -15.07
C ASN A 69 -15.33 5.24 -15.14
N LEU A 70 -16.24 5.51 -14.20
CA LEU A 70 -16.90 6.80 -14.07
C LEU A 70 -15.90 7.88 -13.64
N LEU A 71 -15.09 7.63 -12.61
CA LEU A 71 -14.06 8.56 -12.12
C LEU A 71 -13.05 8.92 -13.22
N LYS A 72 -12.58 7.95 -13.99
CA LYS A 72 -11.67 8.20 -15.14
C LYS A 72 -12.23 9.22 -16.13
N ARG A 73 -13.54 9.26 -16.32
CA ARG A 73 -14.20 10.19 -17.24
C ARG A 73 -14.49 11.54 -16.60
N SER A 74 -14.87 11.56 -15.33
CA SER A 74 -15.29 12.79 -14.63
C SER A 74 -14.12 13.62 -14.10
N MET A 75 -12.97 13.01 -13.84
CA MET A 75 -11.82 13.64 -13.20
C MET A 75 -10.75 14.15 -14.18
N VAL A 76 -11.02 14.27 -15.45
CA VAL A 76 -10.02 14.60 -16.50
C VAL A 76 -9.18 15.85 -16.21
N ASN A 77 -9.74 16.82 -15.47
CA ASN A 77 -9.07 18.07 -15.14
C ASN A 77 -8.71 18.19 -13.63
N HIS A 78 -8.74 17.09 -12.90
CA HIS A 78 -8.38 17.06 -11.48
C HIS A 78 -6.91 16.71 -11.29
N ASP A 79 -6.27 17.36 -10.34
CA ASP A 79 -4.85 17.11 -10.00
C ASP A 79 -4.62 15.71 -9.45
N GLU A 80 -5.65 15.09 -8.87
CA GLU A 80 -5.61 13.73 -8.35
C GLU A 80 -5.59 12.65 -9.45
N LEU A 81 -5.92 13.02 -10.70
CA LEU A 81 -5.83 12.10 -11.83
C LEU A 81 -4.45 12.22 -12.48
N ILE A 82 -3.61 11.25 -12.19
CA ILE A 82 -2.24 11.21 -12.69
C ILE A 82 -2.18 10.43 -14.00
N THR A 83 -1.46 10.99 -14.98
CA THR A 83 -1.24 10.36 -16.28
C THR A 83 0.23 9.97 -16.49
N GLU A 84 0.45 9.01 -17.36
CA GLU A 84 1.80 8.69 -17.83
C GLU A 84 2.39 9.89 -18.60
N PRO A 85 3.66 10.25 -18.35
CA PRO A 85 4.27 11.45 -18.94
C PRO A 85 4.22 11.49 -20.47
N ASP A 86 4.46 10.36 -21.11
CA ASP A 86 4.60 10.26 -22.56
C ASP A 86 3.26 10.00 -23.26
N SER A 87 2.54 8.96 -22.84
CA SER A 87 1.31 8.51 -23.51
C SER A 87 0.05 9.25 -23.09
N LYS A 88 0.11 10.01 -21.98
CA LYS A 88 -1.04 10.64 -21.33
C LYS A 88 -2.14 9.65 -20.89
N ALA A 89 -1.84 8.36 -20.94
CA ALA A 89 -2.74 7.34 -20.39
C ALA A 89 -2.89 7.50 -18.87
N ILE A 90 -4.06 7.23 -18.34
CA ILE A 90 -4.30 7.34 -16.89
C ILE A 90 -3.45 6.30 -16.16
N ARG A 91 -2.64 6.78 -15.21
CA ARG A 91 -1.78 5.96 -14.36
C ARG A 91 -2.40 5.68 -13.00
N SER A 92 -2.92 6.71 -12.34
CA SER A 92 -3.48 6.59 -10.99
C SER A 92 -4.57 7.63 -10.76
N ILE A 93 -5.46 7.33 -9.83
CA ILE A 93 -6.41 8.29 -9.24
C ILE A 93 -6.14 8.32 -7.75
N PHE A 94 -5.74 9.47 -7.22
CA PHE A 94 -5.55 9.69 -5.79
C PHE A 94 -6.86 10.07 -5.11
N SER A 95 -6.97 9.72 -3.83
CA SER A 95 -8.12 10.05 -2.98
C SER A 95 -9.49 9.68 -3.58
N PRO A 96 -9.66 8.54 -4.24
CA PRO A 96 -10.92 8.19 -4.91
C PRO A 96 -12.11 8.13 -3.94
N ASN A 97 -11.86 7.87 -2.66
CA ASN A 97 -12.86 7.88 -1.60
C ASN A 97 -13.45 9.28 -1.33
N VAL A 98 -12.75 10.35 -1.68
CA VAL A 98 -13.26 11.73 -1.56
C VAL A 98 -14.24 12.02 -2.70
N PHE A 99 -14.00 11.48 -3.88
CA PHE A 99 -14.78 11.74 -5.09
C PHE A 99 -15.91 10.72 -5.33
N SER A 100 -15.87 9.57 -4.64
CA SER A 100 -16.87 8.51 -4.77
C SER A 100 -17.40 8.06 -3.41
N LYS A 101 -18.72 8.21 -3.24
CA LYS A 101 -19.44 7.70 -2.07
C LYS A 101 -19.42 6.17 -1.99
N LEU A 102 -19.30 5.48 -3.12
CA LEU A 102 -19.22 4.03 -3.14
C LEU A 102 -17.87 3.59 -2.62
N ILE A 103 -16.77 4.19 -3.10
CA ILE A 103 -15.42 3.88 -2.63
C ILE A 103 -15.23 4.29 -1.17
N ASP A 104 -15.78 5.43 -0.75
CA ASP A 104 -15.75 5.83 0.67
C ASP A 104 -16.44 4.80 1.57
N ARG A 105 -17.63 4.33 1.22
CA ARG A 105 -18.32 3.27 1.97
C ARG A 105 -17.55 1.95 1.94
N PHE A 106 -17.01 1.59 0.77
CA PHE A 106 -16.23 0.37 0.62
C PHE A 106 -14.97 0.38 1.48
N SER A 107 -14.27 1.51 1.57
CA SER A 107 -13.07 1.64 2.43
C SER A 107 -13.33 1.38 3.91
N ARG A 108 -14.59 1.52 4.34
CA ARG A 108 -15.06 1.24 5.71
C ARG A 108 -15.79 -0.11 5.85
N HIS A 109 -15.72 -0.92 4.81
CA HIS A 109 -16.35 -2.23 4.85
C HIS A 109 -15.72 -3.10 5.95
N PRO A 110 -16.53 -3.82 6.77
CA PRO A 110 -16.00 -4.64 7.86
C PRO A 110 -14.92 -5.63 7.42
N GLY A 111 -15.02 -6.17 6.21
CA GLY A 111 -14.00 -7.04 5.62
C GLY A 111 -12.61 -6.40 5.43
N LEU A 112 -12.50 -5.08 5.41
CA LEU A 112 -11.22 -4.37 5.40
C LEU A 112 -10.90 -3.81 6.78
N LEU A 113 -11.87 -3.13 7.39
CA LEU A 113 -11.70 -2.37 8.61
C LEU A 113 -11.35 -3.26 9.81
N ASN A 114 -12.02 -4.41 9.96
CA ASN A 114 -11.79 -5.30 11.11
C ASN A 114 -10.43 -5.98 11.04
N ILE A 115 -9.98 -6.37 9.85
CA ILE A 115 -8.62 -6.89 9.64
C ILE A 115 -7.58 -5.80 9.96
N ALA A 116 -7.78 -4.58 9.49
CA ALA A 116 -6.87 -3.48 9.76
C ALA A 116 -6.78 -3.16 11.25
N ARG A 117 -7.92 -3.10 11.95
CA ARG A 117 -7.97 -2.91 13.41
C ARG A 117 -7.28 -4.03 14.16
N GLN A 118 -7.49 -5.27 13.75
CA GLN A 118 -6.85 -6.43 14.35
C GLN A 118 -5.34 -6.37 14.19
N LEU A 119 -4.85 -6.19 12.96
CA LEU A 119 -3.41 -6.15 12.69
C LEU A 119 -2.72 -4.98 13.37
N LEU A 120 -3.34 -3.81 13.41
CA LEU A 120 -2.78 -2.61 14.02
C LEU A 120 -3.14 -2.43 15.51
N GLY A 121 -4.02 -3.27 16.06
CA GLY A 121 -4.39 -3.26 17.49
C GLY A 121 -5.03 -1.95 17.95
N SER A 122 -5.70 -1.22 17.06
CA SER A 122 -6.32 0.08 17.39
C SER A 122 -7.35 0.48 16.34
N ASP A 123 -8.09 1.54 16.61
CA ASP A 123 -8.82 2.25 15.56
C ASP A 123 -7.84 2.78 14.50
N VAL A 124 -8.33 2.86 13.27
CA VAL A 124 -7.53 3.20 12.09
C VAL A 124 -8.17 4.34 11.29
N TYR A 125 -7.36 5.03 10.52
CA TYR A 125 -7.79 5.99 9.52
C TYR A 125 -7.05 5.76 8.21
N ILE A 126 -7.60 6.30 7.12
CA ILE A 126 -6.98 6.20 5.80
C ILE A 126 -5.94 7.30 5.66
N THR A 127 -4.68 6.92 5.58
CA THR A 127 -3.57 7.84 5.26
C THR A 127 -3.56 8.15 3.76
N GLN A 128 -3.74 7.14 2.92
CA GLN A 128 -3.77 7.27 1.47
C GLN A 128 -4.76 6.27 0.88
N ALA A 129 -5.54 6.71 -0.11
CA ALA A 129 -6.32 5.85 -0.97
C ALA A 129 -5.94 6.13 -2.43
N ARG A 130 -5.74 5.07 -3.23
CA ARG A 130 -5.33 5.21 -4.62
C ARG A 130 -5.88 4.08 -5.48
N VAL A 131 -6.33 4.43 -6.69
CA VAL A 131 -6.56 3.47 -7.75
C VAL A 131 -5.33 3.47 -8.65
N ASN A 132 -4.70 2.32 -8.82
CA ASN A 132 -3.64 2.14 -9.80
C ASN A 132 -4.23 1.57 -11.09
N VAL A 133 -4.05 2.29 -12.17
CA VAL A 133 -4.41 1.87 -13.52
C VAL A 133 -3.12 1.55 -14.25
N LYS A 134 -2.99 0.34 -14.75
CA LYS A 134 -1.83 -0.03 -15.55
C LYS A 134 -2.28 -0.26 -17.01
N PRO A 135 -2.22 0.79 -17.85
CA PRO A 135 -2.67 0.67 -19.22
C PRO A 135 -1.75 -0.28 -19.99
N ALA A 136 -2.36 -1.17 -20.78
CA ALA A 136 -1.62 -2.11 -21.62
C ALA A 136 -0.63 -1.35 -22.52
N PHE A 137 0.58 -1.90 -22.67
CA PHE A 137 1.69 -1.38 -23.50
C PHE A 137 2.24 0.01 -23.14
N ASN A 138 1.50 0.82 -22.37
CA ASN A 138 1.88 2.21 -22.05
C ASN A 138 2.14 2.43 -20.55
N GLY A 139 1.84 1.46 -19.70
CA GLY A 139 2.08 1.55 -18.25
C GLY A 139 3.55 1.34 -17.91
N ARG A 140 4.15 2.32 -17.22
CA ARG A 140 5.49 2.14 -16.67
C ARG A 140 5.48 1.24 -15.45
N SER A 141 6.60 0.56 -15.20
CA SER A 141 6.78 -0.21 -13.97
C SER A 141 6.85 0.71 -12.75
N PHE A 142 6.53 0.15 -11.59
CA PHE A 142 6.92 0.72 -10.30
C PHE A 142 8.18 -0.02 -9.86
N ALA A 143 9.20 0.72 -9.44
CA ALA A 143 10.38 0.12 -8.84
C ALA A 143 10.02 -0.48 -7.47
N TRP A 144 10.81 -1.44 -7.01
CA TRP A 144 10.71 -1.95 -5.67
C TRP A 144 10.84 -0.82 -4.65
N HIS A 145 9.95 -0.76 -3.69
CA HIS A 145 9.94 0.27 -2.65
C HIS A 145 9.13 -0.20 -1.44
N SER A 146 9.39 0.43 -0.31
CA SER A 146 8.53 0.38 0.86
C SER A 146 7.72 1.67 0.94
N ASP A 147 6.42 1.57 1.10
CA ASP A 147 5.55 2.74 1.29
C ASP A 147 5.91 3.50 2.57
N PHE A 148 6.30 2.79 3.63
CA PHE A 148 6.67 3.40 4.91
C PHE A 148 7.81 4.41 4.77
N GLU A 149 8.80 4.14 3.94
CA GLU A 149 9.91 5.06 3.69
C GLU A 149 9.40 6.46 3.31
N THR A 150 8.48 6.53 2.36
CA THR A 150 7.88 7.79 1.93
C THR A 150 7.03 8.42 3.03
N TRP A 151 6.16 7.65 3.65
CA TRP A 151 5.28 8.16 4.71
C TRP A 151 6.06 8.65 5.93
N HIS A 152 7.17 8.00 6.25
CA HIS A 152 8.03 8.42 7.36
C HIS A 152 8.74 9.75 7.05
N VAL A 153 9.40 9.82 5.89
CA VAL A 153 10.24 10.98 5.54
C VAL A 153 9.44 12.18 5.05
N GLU A 154 8.38 11.96 4.26
CA GLU A 154 7.63 13.03 3.61
C GLU A 154 6.39 13.43 4.44
N ASP A 155 5.72 12.47 5.09
CA ASP A 155 4.45 12.69 5.78
C ASP A 155 4.60 12.66 7.32
N GLY A 156 5.80 12.37 7.84
CA GLY A 156 6.08 12.39 9.27
C GLY A 156 5.49 11.22 10.05
N MET A 157 5.24 10.06 9.41
CA MET A 157 4.77 8.85 10.09
C MET A 157 5.89 8.29 11.00
N PRO A 158 5.72 8.28 12.32
CA PRO A 158 6.86 8.03 13.22
C PRO A 158 7.23 6.55 13.38
N ARG A 159 6.31 5.63 13.08
CA ARG A 159 6.45 4.19 13.36
C ARG A 159 5.96 3.35 12.19
N MET A 160 6.56 2.15 12.00
CA MET A 160 6.09 1.16 11.01
C MET A 160 4.78 0.50 11.46
N ARG A 161 3.76 1.32 11.72
CA ARG A 161 2.42 0.88 12.16
C ARG A 161 1.37 1.32 11.15
N ALA A 162 1.49 0.78 9.96
CA ALA A 162 0.55 0.98 8.86
C ALA A 162 0.46 -0.30 8.03
N LEU A 163 -0.59 -0.44 7.27
CA LEU A 163 -0.77 -1.52 6.31
C LEU A 163 -1.47 -0.99 5.04
N THR A 164 -1.25 -1.67 3.93
CA THR A 164 -1.94 -1.40 2.67
C THR A 164 -2.88 -2.57 2.34
N ALA A 165 -4.14 -2.27 2.09
CA ALA A 165 -5.10 -3.24 1.55
C ALA A 165 -5.17 -3.08 0.03
N TRP A 166 -4.75 -4.11 -0.70
CA TRP A 166 -4.82 -4.16 -2.15
C TRP A 166 -6.05 -4.96 -2.60
N ILE A 167 -6.89 -4.33 -3.42
CA ILE A 167 -8.08 -4.94 -3.99
C ILE A 167 -7.82 -5.15 -5.48
N MET A 168 -7.68 -6.40 -5.88
CA MET A 168 -7.49 -6.76 -7.28
C MET A 168 -8.83 -6.75 -8.00
N LEU A 169 -8.98 -5.88 -8.97
CA LEU A 169 -10.22 -5.71 -9.73
C LEU A 169 -10.22 -6.46 -11.05
N ASN A 170 -9.08 -6.99 -11.46
CA ASN A 170 -8.90 -7.77 -12.65
C ASN A 170 -8.06 -9.00 -12.31
N GLU A 171 -8.06 -9.99 -13.18
CA GLU A 171 -7.08 -11.06 -13.12
C GLU A 171 -5.67 -10.45 -13.10
N ASN A 172 -4.81 -10.99 -12.24
CA ASN A 172 -3.47 -10.48 -12.00
C ASN A 172 -2.47 -11.59 -12.37
N ASN A 173 -1.79 -11.43 -13.48
CA ASN A 173 -0.85 -12.40 -14.01
C ASN A 173 0.39 -11.71 -14.59
N GLU A 174 1.41 -12.48 -14.94
CA GLU A 174 2.72 -11.98 -15.40
C GLU A 174 2.66 -11.07 -16.63
N TYR A 175 1.58 -11.14 -17.43
CA TYR A 175 1.45 -10.36 -18.68
C TYR A 175 0.76 -9.02 -18.50
N ASN A 176 0.04 -8.79 -17.39
CA ASN A 176 -0.73 -7.55 -17.19
C ASN A 176 -0.17 -6.63 -16.11
N GLY A 177 1.08 -6.84 -15.71
CA GLY A 177 1.77 -5.99 -14.75
C GLY A 177 1.28 -6.18 -13.32
N PRO A 178 1.48 -7.37 -12.76
CA PRO A 178 1.00 -7.75 -11.46
C PRO A 178 1.72 -7.00 -10.33
N LEU A 179 1.13 -7.05 -9.15
CA LEU A 179 1.82 -6.70 -7.93
C LEU A 179 2.76 -7.83 -7.54
N TYR A 180 4.02 -7.49 -7.29
CA TYR A 180 5.00 -8.40 -6.70
C TYR A 180 5.28 -7.98 -5.26
N VAL A 181 5.51 -8.95 -4.40
CA VAL A 181 5.93 -8.75 -3.01
C VAL A 181 7.10 -9.66 -2.68
N ILE A 182 8.00 -9.19 -1.83
CA ILE A 182 9.14 -9.98 -1.33
C ILE A 182 8.78 -10.48 0.08
N PRO A 183 8.52 -11.79 0.25
CA PRO A 183 8.21 -12.34 1.57
C PRO A 183 9.30 -12.02 2.58
N GLY A 184 8.92 -11.59 3.78
CA GLY A 184 9.85 -11.29 4.86
C GLY A 184 10.53 -9.91 4.79
N SER A 185 10.43 -9.18 3.66
CA SER A 185 11.07 -7.86 3.50
C SER A 185 10.59 -6.80 4.50
N HIS A 186 9.40 -6.96 5.04
CA HIS A 186 8.82 -6.08 6.06
C HIS A 186 9.53 -6.16 7.42
N LYS A 187 10.41 -7.13 7.63
CA LYS A 187 11.23 -7.29 8.86
C LYS A 187 12.41 -6.33 8.89
N GLU A 188 12.68 -5.66 7.79
CA GLU A 188 13.78 -4.73 7.62
C GLU A 188 13.29 -3.38 7.10
N PHE A 189 14.00 -2.33 7.50
CA PHE A 189 13.88 -0.99 6.96
C PHE A 189 15.16 -0.66 6.22
N VAL A 190 15.03 -0.23 4.96
CA VAL A 190 16.17 0.19 4.14
C VAL A 190 16.19 1.70 4.08
N SER A 191 17.15 2.32 4.76
CA SER A 191 17.24 3.78 4.77
C SER A 191 17.58 4.34 3.39
N CYS A 192 16.97 5.45 3.02
CA CYS A 192 17.35 6.22 1.84
C CYS A 192 18.69 6.91 2.05
N ALA A 193 19.61 6.75 1.09
CA ALA A 193 20.84 7.50 1.01
C ALA A 193 20.68 8.63 -0.02
N GLY A 194 20.53 9.86 0.44
CA GLY A 194 20.39 11.03 -0.41
C GLY A 194 18.98 11.22 -0.96
N THR A 195 18.88 11.66 -2.21
CA THR A 195 17.61 11.96 -2.88
C THR A 195 17.47 11.16 -4.18
N THR A 196 16.25 10.79 -4.53
CA THR A 196 15.90 10.20 -5.81
C THR A 196 15.14 11.21 -6.68
N GLU A 197 15.23 11.08 -8.00
CA GLU A 197 14.50 11.93 -8.94
C GLU A 197 12.97 11.84 -8.75
N ASN A 198 12.51 10.64 -8.40
CA ASN A 198 11.14 10.41 -7.94
C ASN A 198 11.20 10.15 -6.44
N LYS A 199 10.60 11.00 -5.65
CA LYS A 199 10.63 10.95 -4.18
C LYS A 199 10.22 9.61 -3.55
N ASN A 200 9.49 8.77 -4.29
CA ASN A 200 8.96 7.49 -3.83
C ASN A 200 9.87 6.29 -4.10
N TYR A 201 11.03 6.48 -4.74
CA TYR A 201 11.91 5.38 -5.13
C TYR A 201 13.33 5.64 -4.68
N ASP A 202 13.87 4.70 -3.96
CA ASP A 202 15.22 4.75 -3.47
C ASP A 202 16.17 3.91 -4.33
N LYS A 203 17.39 4.41 -4.56
CA LYS A 203 18.42 3.65 -5.25
C LYS A 203 18.86 2.40 -4.47
N SER A 204 18.80 2.44 -3.14
CA SER A 204 19.13 1.32 -2.29
C SER A 204 18.14 0.16 -2.44
N LEU A 205 16.86 0.44 -2.66
CA LEU A 205 15.85 -0.59 -2.88
C LEU A 205 16.04 -1.31 -4.22
N ARG A 206 16.59 -0.63 -5.25
CA ARG A 206 16.89 -1.25 -6.54
C ARG A 206 17.99 -2.32 -6.48
N LYS A 207 18.84 -2.29 -5.46
CA LYS A 207 19.86 -3.32 -5.27
C LYS A 207 19.28 -4.64 -4.74
N GLN A 208 18.04 -4.62 -4.26
CA GLN A 208 17.32 -5.83 -3.83
C GLN A 208 16.71 -6.60 -5.01
N GLU A 209 16.71 -6.01 -6.20
CA GLU A 209 16.21 -6.64 -7.45
C GLU A 209 17.21 -7.64 -8.07
N ALA A 210 18.43 -7.74 -7.55
CA ALA A 210 19.52 -8.52 -8.14
C ALA A 210 19.65 -9.93 -7.53
#